data_2ebe4a473a7dfafc9498bf3b9896ce82
#
_entry.id   2ebe4a473a7dfafc9498bf3b9896ce82
#
_cell.length_a   1.000
_cell.length_b   1.000
_cell.length_c   1.000
_cell.angle_alpha   90.00
_cell.angle_beta   90.00
_cell.angle_gamma   90.00
#
_symmetry.space_group_name_H-M   'P 1'
#
loop_
_entity.id
_entity.type
_entity.pdbx_description
1 polymer ?
#
loop_
_entity_poly.entity_id
_entity_poly.type
_entity_poly.pdbx_seq_one_letter_code
_entity_poly.pdbx_strand_id
1 'polypeptide(L)'
;MKHFQNIYVLLILFFYPLCSQGQERINWIDFAQLDSLLNVSPRETLLFIHTDWCSYCRKMEQEIFTKKEIVQLINKRYYAVHLDAESIQDISFDQSIWRPLSKRKKTGQYQSLALQLLQGRKMIFPTLLRFDSEFRLKSIQQKYLNSKELSVFLE
;
A
#
# COMPACT_ATOMS: atom_id res chain seq x y z
N MET A 1 -13.90 -56.92 -16.84
CA MET A 1 -13.54 -56.24 -15.55
C MET A 1 -12.34 -55.31 -15.63
N LYS A 2 -11.42 -55.43 -16.59
CA LYS A 2 -10.22 -54.53 -16.71
C LYS A 2 -10.51 -53.14 -17.29
N HIS A 3 -11.62 -52.91 -18.00
CA HIS A 3 -11.96 -51.64 -18.61
C HIS A 3 -12.60 -50.62 -17.62
N PHE A 4 -13.27 -51.12 -16.58
CA PHE A 4 -13.88 -50.23 -15.56
C PHE A 4 -12.86 -49.60 -14.63
N GLN A 5 -11.73 -50.25 -14.38
CA GLN A 5 -10.69 -49.79 -13.50
C GLN A 5 -9.94 -48.55 -14.08
N ASN A 6 -9.79 -48.51 -15.42
CA ASN A 6 -9.14 -47.36 -16.10
C ASN A 6 -10.02 -46.09 -16.14
N ILE A 7 -11.36 -46.24 -16.10
CA ILE A 7 -12.28 -45.09 -16.12
C ILE A 7 -12.24 -44.33 -14.78
N TYR A 8 -12.11 -45.04 -13.65
CA TYR A 8 -12.00 -44.38 -12.33
C TYR A 8 -10.68 -43.64 -12.15
N VAL A 9 -9.59 -44.13 -12.71
CA VAL A 9 -8.30 -43.46 -12.66
C VAL A 9 -8.29 -42.17 -13.49
N LEU A 10 -8.97 -42.17 -14.66
CA LEU A 10 -9.15 -40.96 -15.49
C LEU A 10 -10.06 -39.92 -14.84
N LEU A 11 -11.09 -40.32 -14.10
CA LEU A 11 -12.00 -39.42 -13.40
C LEU A 11 -11.34 -38.75 -12.18
N ILE A 12 -10.41 -39.43 -11.51
CA ILE A 12 -9.65 -38.85 -10.36
C ILE A 12 -8.67 -37.78 -10.81
N LEU A 13 -8.10 -37.87 -12.02
CA LEU A 13 -7.19 -36.89 -12.58
C LEU A 13 -7.88 -35.55 -12.95
N PHE A 14 -9.21 -35.56 -13.14
CA PHE A 14 -9.99 -34.35 -13.46
C PHE A 14 -10.40 -33.55 -12.22
N PHE A 15 -10.20 -34.08 -11.00
CA PHE A 15 -10.58 -33.43 -9.74
C PHE A 15 -9.40 -32.87 -8.95
N TYR A 16 -8.25 -32.67 -9.58
CA TYR A 16 -7.24 -31.85 -8.94
C TYR A 16 -7.72 -30.39 -8.98
N PRO A 17 -8.06 -29.78 -7.82
CA PRO A 17 -8.34 -28.35 -7.80
C PRO A 17 -7.04 -27.67 -8.25
N LEU A 18 -7.10 -26.98 -9.38
CA LEU A 18 -6.11 -25.97 -9.73
C LEU A 18 -6.15 -24.96 -8.59
N CYS A 19 -5.30 -25.17 -7.59
CA CYS A 19 -5.05 -24.21 -6.54
C CYS A 19 -4.41 -23.01 -7.24
N SER A 20 -5.24 -22.11 -7.75
CA SER A 20 -4.82 -20.83 -8.29
C SER A 20 -4.16 -20.10 -7.12
N GLN A 21 -2.82 -20.13 -7.06
CA GLN A 21 -2.06 -19.27 -6.18
C GLN A 21 -2.27 -17.84 -6.69
N GLY A 22 -3.36 -17.23 -6.26
CA GLY A 22 -3.60 -15.81 -6.50
C GLY A 22 -2.36 -15.05 -6.04
N GLN A 23 -1.79 -14.21 -6.92
CA GLN A 23 -0.63 -13.40 -6.57
C GLN A 23 -1.01 -12.52 -5.37
N GLU A 24 -0.37 -12.75 -4.24
CA GLU A 24 -0.55 -11.96 -3.03
C GLU A 24 -0.22 -10.49 -3.35
N ARG A 25 -1.05 -9.56 -2.88
CA ARG A 25 -0.89 -8.12 -3.10
C ARG A 25 -0.78 -7.40 -1.76
N ILE A 26 -0.23 -6.19 -1.78
CA ILE A 26 -0.27 -5.32 -0.60
C ILE A 26 -1.72 -4.99 -0.29
N ASN A 27 -2.10 -5.16 0.97
CA ASN A 27 -3.43 -4.80 1.49
C ASN A 27 -3.47 -3.30 1.78
N TRP A 28 -3.66 -2.51 0.74
CA TRP A 28 -3.82 -1.06 0.87
C TRP A 28 -5.17 -0.74 1.51
N ILE A 29 -5.15 0.07 2.55
CA ILE A 29 -6.35 0.57 3.24
C ILE A 29 -6.46 2.09 3.10
N ASP A 30 -7.66 2.63 3.29
CA ASP A 30 -7.88 4.07 3.35
C ASP A 30 -7.64 4.64 4.77
N PHE A 31 -7.66 5.97 4.90
CA PHE A 31 -7.41 6.64 6.17
C PHE A 31 -8.51 6.40 7.21
N ALA A 32 -9.77 6.24 6.80
CA ALA A 32 -10.86 5.95 7.73
C ALA A 32 -10.74 4.53 8.31
N GLN A 33 -10.33 3.57 7.48
CA GLN A 33 -10.00 2.22 7.92
C GLN A 33 -8.77 2.21 8.84
N LEU A 34 -7.72 2.99 8.48
CA LEU A 34 -6.53 3.14 9.31
C LEU A 34 -6.89 3.68 10.70
N ASP A 35 -7.68 4.76 10.76
CA ASP A 35 -8.12 5.38 12.02
C ASP A 35 -8.83 4.38 12.92
N SER A 36 -9.77 3.62 12.36
CA SER A 36 -10.48 2.57 13.07
C SER A 36 -9.56 1.46 13.58
N LEU A 37 -8.60 1.02 12.75
CA LEU A 37 -7.68 -0.06 13.08
C LEU A 37 -6.65 0.35 14.13
N LEU A 38 -6.13 1.57 14.09
CA LEU A 38 -5.19 2.07 15.09
C LEU A 38 -5.82 2.12 16.48
N ASN A 39 -7.11 2.43 16.58
CA ASN A 39 -7.83 2.44 17.85
C ASN A 39 -8.06 1.04 18.45
N VAL A 40 -8.20 0.00 17.62
CA VAL A 40 -8.55 -1.36 18.06
C VAL A 40 -7.32 -2.27 18.16
N SER A 41 -6.41 -2.15 17.21
CA SER A 41 -5.21 -3.00 17.08
C SER A 41 -4.03 -2.17 16.57
N PRO A 42 -3.39 -1.38 17.46
CA PRO A 42 -2.28 -0.50 17.08
C PRO A 42 -1.16 -1.28 16.39
N ARG A 43 -0.71 -0.77 15.23
CA ARG A 43 0.36 -1.36 14.41
C ARG A 43 1.13 -0.25 13.69
N GLU A 44 2.38 -0.51 13.34
CA GLU A 44 3.15 0.42 12.48
C GLU A 44 2.41 0.69 11.17
N THR A 45 2.52 1.92 10.66
CA THR A 45 1.91 2.32 9.39
C THR A 45 2.99 2.64 8.37
N LEU A 46 2.83 2.10 7.17
CA LEU A 46 3.57 2.50 5.98
C LEU A 46 2.67 3.36 5.09
N LEU A 47 3.04 4.61 4.89
CA LEU A 47 2.33 5.51 3.98
C LEU A 47 3.18 5.77 2.73
N PHE A 48 2.58 5.54 1.57
CA PHE A 48 3.13 5.86 0.26
C PHE A 48 2.41 7.06 -0.33
N ILE A 49 3.12 8.19 -0.48
CA ILE A 49 2.59 9.42 -1.10
C ILE A 49 3.07 9.49 -2.54
N HIS A 50 2.12 9.63 -3.45
CA HIS A 50 2.34 9.62 -4.89
C HIS A 50 1.50 10.69 -5.61
N THR A 51 1.65 10.78 -6.92
CA THR A 51 0.78 11.53 -7.84
C THR A 51 0.63 10.73 -9.14
N ASP A 52 -0.42 11.00 -9.91
CA ASP A 52 -0.68 10.28 -11.18
C ASP A 52 0.42 10.45 -12.23
N TRP A 53 1.09 11.60 -12.26
CA TRP A 53 2.16 11.90 -13.22
C TRP A 53 3.53 11.38 -12.78
N CYS A 54 3.68 10.89 -11.53
CA CYS A 54 4.96 10.43 -10.99
C CYS A 54 5.40 9.10 -11.61
N SER A 55 6.32 9.12 -12.56
CA SER A 55 6.84 7.91 -13.22
C SER A 55 7.56 6.96 -12.27
N TYR A 56 8.33 7.48 -11.32
CA TYR A 56 9.00 6.66 -10.29
C TYR A 56 8.01 6.03 -9.29
N CYS A 57 6.88 6.68 -9.02
CA CYS A 57 5.81 6.08 -8.22
C CYS A 57 5.22 4.87 -8.94
N ARG A 58 4.81 5.03 -10.20
CA ARG A 58 4.33 3.91 -11.02
C ARG A 58 5.33 2.77 -11.12
N LYS A 59 6.63 3.09 -11.25
CA LYS A 59 7.68 2.08 -11.27
C LYS A 59 7.74 1.31 -9.93
N MET A 60 7.61 1.97 -8.78
CA MET A 60 7.53 1.28 -7.49
C MET A 60 6.28 0.38 -7.40
N GLU A 61 5.12 0.87 -7.83
CA GLU A 61 3.88 0.09 -7.82
C GLU A 61 3.96 -1.16 -8.68
N GLN A 62 4.57 -1.06 -9.85
CA GLN A 62 4.63 -2.16 -10.82
C GLN A 62 5.77 -3.16 -10.56
N GLU A 63 6.93 -2.70 -10.09
CA GLU A 63 8.12 -3.52 -10.01
C GLU A 63 8.53 -3.88 -8.58
N ILE A 64 8.16 -3.08 -7.57
CA ILE A 64 8.60 -3.26 -6.19
C ILE A 64 7.47 -3.79 -5.31
N PHE A 65 6.31 -3.12 -5.33
CA PHE A 65 5.16 -3.51 -4.51
C PHE A 65 4.43 -4.78 -5.01
N THR A 66 4.90 -5.36 -6.10
CA THR A 66 4.43 -6.66 -6.63
C THR A 66 5.34 -7.82 -6.25
N LYS A 67 6.51 -7.56 -5.67
CA LYS A 67 7.44 -8.62 -5.26
C LYS A 67 6.95 -9.32 -4.01
N LYS A 68 6.90 -10.64 -4.06
CA LYS A 68 6.34 -11.49 -3.00
C LYS A 68 6.95 -11.18 -1.63
N GLU A 69 8.26 -11.05 -1.53
CA GLU A 69 8.97 -10.75 -0.29
C GLU A 69 8.59 -9.38 0.28
N ILE A 70 8.39 -8.37 -0.56
CA ILE A 70 7.96 -7.02 -0.16
C ILE A 70 6.51 -7.04 0.29
N VAL A 71 5.63 -7.69 -0.48
CA VAL A 71 4.21 -7.82 -0.15
C VAL A 71 4.03 -8.49 1.22
N GLN A 72 4.72 -9.61 1.44
CA GLN A 72 4.64 -10.34 2.71
C GLN A 72 5.19 -9.54 3.88
N LEU A 73 6.30 -8.84 3.70
CA LEU A 73 6.89 -7.99 4.74
C LEU A 73 5.94 -6.86 5.13
N ILE A 74 5.38 -6.15 4.14
CA ILE A 74 4.45 -5.04 4.38
C ILE A 74 3.17 -5.56 5.05
N ASN A 75 2.51 -6.56 4.49
CA ASN A 75 1.25 -7.09 5.03
C ASN A 75 1.39 -7.64 6.44
N LYS A 76 2.56 -8.22 6.77
CA LYS A 76 2.82 -8.78 8.09
C LYS A 76 3.02 -7.69 9.15
N ARG A 77 3.72 -6.59 8.84
CA ARG A 77 4.19 -5.62 9.82
C ARG A 77 3.38 -4.34 9.86
N TYR A 78 2.81 -3.92 8.73
CA TYR A 78 2.26 -2.59 8.56
C TYR A 78 0.78 -2.58 8.22
N TYR A 79 0.11 -1.52 8.62
CA TYR A 79 -1.04 -1.01 7.89
C TYR A 79 -0.49 -0.19 6.72
N ALA A 80 -0.77 -0.61 5.50
CA ALA A 80 -0.29 0.05 4.31
C ALA A 80 -1.35 1.01 3.78
N VAL A 81 -0.98 2.28 3.63
CA VAL A 81 -1.86 3.33 3.09
C VAL A 81 -1.17 3.99 1.91
N HIS A 82 -1.90 4.29 0.86
CA HIS A 82 -1.41 5.15 -0.22
C HIS A 82 -2.21 6.45 -0.26
N LEU A 83 -1.55 7.54 -0.59
CA LEU A 83 -2.12 8.87 -0.68
C LEU A 83 -1.74 9.53 -2.00
N ASP A 84 -2.72 9.75 -2.88
CA ASP A 84 -2.53 10.68 -3.99
C ASP A 84 -2.45 12.10 -3.42
N ALA A 85 -1.27 12.69 -3.47
CA ALA A 85 -1.03 14.03 -2.95
C ALA A 85 -1.86 15.11 -3.63
N GLU A 86 -2.39 14.86 -4.83
CA GLU A 86 -3.25 15.76 -5.58
C GLU A 86 -4.72 15.31 -5.58
N SER A 87 -5.10 14.43 -4.64
CA SER A 87 -6.48 14.00 -4.44
C SER A 87 -7.40 15.20 -4.15
N ILE A 88 -8.56 15.19 -4.80
CA ILE A 88 -9.63 16.19 -4.58
C ILE A 88 -10.70 15.68 -3.60
N GLN A 89 -10.51 14.50 -3.02
CA GLN A 89 -11.44 13.91 -2.07
C GLN A 89 -11.16 14.41 -0.65
N ASP A 90 -12.21 14.63 0.11
CA ASP A 90 -12.09 14.85 1.55
C ASP A 90 -11.60 13.54 2.21
N ILE A 91 -10.68 13.65 3.16
CA ILE A 91 -10.14 12.51 3.90
C ILE A 91 -10.50 12.66 5.36
N SER A 92 -11.21 11.67 5.91
CA SER A 92 -11.49 11.61 7.35
C SER A 92 -10.36 10.86 8.04
N PHE A 93 -9.67 11.49 8.98
CA PHE A 93 -8.60 10.90 9.75
C PHE A 93 -8.31 11.69 11.02
N ASP A 94 -8.09 11.03 12.13
CA ASP A 94 -7.79 11.60 13.45
C ASP A 94 -8.84 12.65 13.84
N GLN A 95 -10.12 12.26 13.84
CA GLN A 95 -11.28 13.08 14.19
C GLN A 95 -11.41 14.38 13.37
N SER A 96 -10.68 14.51 12.27
CA SER A 96 -10.63 15.68 11.40
C SER A 96 -11.00 15.33 9.97
N ILE A 97 -11.56 16.31 9.25
CA ILE A 97 -11.79 16.21 7.81
C ILE A 97 -10.75 17.06 7.11
N TRP A 98 -9.84 16.38 6.43
CA TRP A 98 -8.76 16.97 5.65
C TRP A 98 -9.25 17.26 4.23
N ARG A 99 -9.26 18.51 3.84
CA ARG A 99 -9.78 18.95 2.54
C ARG A 99 -8.65 19.24 1.56
N PRO A 100 -8.88 18.99 0.26
CA PRO A 100 -7.93 19.41 -0.76
C PRO A 100 -7.86 20.94 -0.83
N LEU A 101 -6.68 21.47 -1.20
CA LEU A 101 -6.52 22.91 -1.42
C LEU A 101 -7.26 23.39 -2.69
N SER A 102 -7.67 22.48 -3.54
CA SER A 102 -8.43 22.76 -4.76
C SER A 102 -9.50 21.71 -4.99
N LYS A 103 -10.67 22.13 -5.43
CA LYS A 103 -11.75 21.22 -5.86
C LYS A 103 -11.56 20.68 -7.29
N ARG A 104 -10.50 21.09 -7.99
CA ARG A 104 -10.11 20.58 -9.30
C ARG A 104 -8.73 20.00 -9.19
N LYS A 105 -8.54 18.77 -9.73
CA LYS A 105 -7.21 18.16 -9.77
C LYS A 105 -6.28 19.03 -10.60
N LYS A 106 -5.20 19.49 -9.98
CA LYS A 106 -4.20 20.36 -10.60
C LYS A 106 -2.83 20.06 -10.01
N THR A 107 -1.86 19.88 -10.90
CA THR A 107 -0.46 19.64 -10.50
C THR A 107 0.05 20.74 -9.58
N GLY A 108 0.64 20.32 -8.46
CA GLY A 108 1.16 21.22 -7.44
C GLY A 108 0.12 21.79 -6.47
N GLN A 109 -1.15 21.38 -6.56
CA GLN A 109 -2.17 21.67 -5.57
C GLN A 109 -2.46 20.42 -4.74
N TYR A 110 -1.94 20.40 -3.54
CA TYR A 110 -1.88 19.20 -2.74
C TYR A 110 -3.04 19.08 -1.75
N GLN A 111 -3.36 17.88 -1.41
CA GLN A 111 -4.26 17.52 -0.33
C GLN A 111 -3.67 17.98 1.01
N SER A 112 -4.50 18.62 1.86
CA SER A 112 -4.00 19.22 3.11
C SER A 112 -3.38 18.20 4.07
N LEU A 113 -3.88 16.96 4.10
CA LEU A 113 -3.28 15.88 4.90
C LEU A 113 -1.86 15.55 4.43
N ALA A 114 -1.60 15.53 3.11
CA ALA A 114 -0.26 15.29 2.58
C ALA A 114 0.73 16.37 3.06
N LEU A 115 0.32 17.63 3.05
CA LEU A 115 1.13 18.74 3.56
C LEU A 115 1.41 18.61 5.06
N GLN A 116 0.39 18.26 5.85
CA GLN A 116 0.51 18.07 7.28
C GLN A 116 1.47 16.92 7.64
N LEU A 117 1.34 15.79 6.95
CA LEU A 117 2.18 14.61 7.21
C LEU A 117 3.66 14.85 6.86
N LEU A 118 3.93 15.74 5.90
CA LEU A 118 5.30 16.13 5.56
C LEU A 118 5.91 17.18 6.51
N GLN A 119 5.13 17.79 7.39
CA GLN A 119 5.62 18.70 8.43
C GLN A 119 6.55 19.82 7.87
N GLY A 120 6.13 20.47 6.79
CA GLY A 120 6.89 21.56 6.15
C GLY A 120 8.02 21.11 5.22
N ARG A 121 8.25 19.80 5.05
CA ARG A 121 9.21 19.31 4.05
C ARG A 121 8.70 19.53 2.64
N LYS A 122 9.61 19.59 1.68
CA LYS A 122 9.26 19.70 0.26
C LYS A 122 8.44 18.49 -0.19
N MET A 123 7.48 18.73 -1.07
CA MET A 123 6.70 17.69 -1.73
C MET A 123 7.53 17.08 -2.86
N ILE A 124 8.08 15.90 -2.63
CA ILE A 124 8.91 15.13 -3.57
C ILE A 124 8.28 13.73 -3.72
N PHE A 125 8.25 13.18 -4.92
CA PHE A 125 7.59 11.89 -5.19
C PHE A 125 8.55 10.90 -5.86
N PRO A 126 8.47 9.62 -5.47
CA PRO A 126 7.66 9.07 -4.38
C PRO A 126 8.16 9.51 -3.01
N THR A 127 7.25 9.60 -2.05
CA THR A 127 7.60 9.72 -0.63
C THR A 127 7.04 8.51 0.13
N LEU A 128 7.87 7.91 0.96
CA LEU A 128 7.51 6.86 1.90
C LEU A 128 7.69 7.38 3.33
N LEU A 129 6.66 7.24 4.13
CA LEU A 129 6.67 7.57 5.56
C LEU A 129 6.39 6.31 6.35
N ARG A 130 7.15 6.13 7.43
CA ARG A 130 6.93 5.05 8.38
C ARG A 130 6.59 5.62 9.74
N PHE A 131 5.48 5.17 10.29
CA PHE A 131 4.99 5.58 11.60
C PHE A 131 5.01 4.41 12.57
N ASP A 132 5.17 4.69 13.86
CA ASP A 132 4.99 3.69 14.91
C ASP A 132 3.50 3.37 15.16
N SER A 133 3.23 2.52 16.16
CA SER A 133 1.87 2.10 16.52
C SER A 133 0.98 3.23 17.07
N GLU A 134 1.57 4.33 17.54
CA GLU A 134 0.86 5.54 17.98
C GLU A 134 0.83 6.63 16.91
N PHE A 135 1.10 6.25 15.66
CA PHE A 135 1.12 7.15 14.49
C PHE A 135 2.11 8.31 14.61
N ARG A 136 3.26 8.11 15.29
CA ARG A 136 4.38 9.07 15.33
C ARG A 136 5.37 8.75 14.23
N LEU A 137 5.81 9.77 13.48
CA LEU A 137 6.74 9.61 12.36
C LEU A 137 8.10 9.07 12.83
N LYS A 138 8.49 7.89 12.33
CA LYS A 138 9.78 7.24 12.60
C LYS A 138 10.82 7.57 11.54
N SER A 139 10.43 7.48 10.27
CA SER A 139 11.36 7.66 9.16
C SER A 139 10.66 8.11 7.88
N ILE A 140 11.43 8.77 7.01
CA ILE A 140 10.97 9.27 5.72
C ILE A 140 12.02 8.98 4.64
N GLN A 141 11.55 8.59 3.46
CA GLN A 141 12.35 8.52 2.24
C GLN A 141 11.61 9.22 1.11
N GLN A 142 12.29 10.18 0.47
CA GLN A 142 11.72 10.99 -0.62
C GLN A 142 12.45 10.71 -1.93
N LYS A 143 12.48 9.43 -2.33
CA LYS A 143 13.11 8.93 -3.55
C LYS A 143 12.57 7.57 -3.93
N TYR A 144 12.81 7.16 -5.16
CA TYR A 144 12.62 5.76 -5.57
C TYR A 144 13.52 4.86 -4.71
N LEU A 145 12.95 3.76 -4.21
CA LEU A 145 13.66 2.69 -3.53
C LEU A 145 13.55 1.39 -4.33
N ASN A 146 14.68 0.75 -4.61
CA ASN A 146 14.67 -0.62 -5.10
C ASN A 146 14.28 -1.59 -3.97
N SER A 147 14.09 -2.88 -4.28
CA SER A 147 13.60 -3.87 -3.29
C SER A 147 14.51 -3.99 -2.07
N LYS A 148 15.84 -3.96 -2.26
CA LYS A 148 16.80 -4.06 -1.16
C LYS A 148 16.75 -2.82 -0.27
N GLU A 149 16.72 -1.63 -0.88
CA GLU A 149 16.61 -0.37 -0.15
C GLU A 149 15.28 -0.27 0.61
N LEU A 150 14.18 -0.74 -0.02
CA LEU A 150 12.88 -0.75 0.64
C LEU A 150 12.85 -1.74 1.81
N SER A 151 13.40 -2.95 1.66
CA SER A 151 13.48 -3.90 2.77
C SER A 151 14.24 -3.31 3.96
N VAL A 152 15.38 -2.67 3.72
CA VAL A 152 16.15 -1.98 4.79
C VAL A 152 15.36 -0.84 5.42
N PHE A 153 14.61 -0.07 4.61
CA PHE A 153 13.75 1.00 5.13
C PHE A 153 12.61 0.48 6.01
N LEU A 154 12.12 -0.74 5.74
CA LEU A 154 11.02 -1.38 6.47
C LEU A 154 11.47 -2.13 7.75
N GLU A 155 12.75 -2.24 8.02
CA GLU A 155 13.30 -2.80 9.27
C GLU A 155 13.31 -1.77 10.41
#